data_1449fccbe9d915429263dba0c15818f3
#
_entry.id   1449fccbe9d915429263dba0c15818f3
#
_cell.length_a   1.000
_cell.length_b   1.000
_cell.length_c   1.000
_cell.angle_alpha   90.00
_cell.angle_beta   90.00
_cell.angle_gamma   90.00
#
_symmetry.space_group_name_H-M   'P 1'
#
loop_
_entity.id
_entity.type
_entity.pdbx_description
1 polymer ?
#
loop_
_entity_poly.entity_id
_entity_poly.type
_entity_poly.pdbx_seq_one_letter_code
_entity_poly.pdbx_strand_id
1 'polypeptide(L)'
;DGESGKYQKINLSMAVNGTDTQIDSLVARHFADLVSERSGGNIVIDVFSNDTLAGGNSTKGVEYIAVGGSDLGAYATCVLANLEPKLSVATLPWSFTSYQQAREVIDTTGGEYYAEMLANKGITYLGSFHNGFRQLTNSKHAVTTPEDLKGLKIRVPGSAVYMGVFKALGASPTAMSWSEVFTAIQQGTIDGQENGCSVTKSA
;
A
#
# COMPACT_ATOMS: atom_id res chain seq x y z
N ASP A 1 3.71 -24.11 26.70
CA ASP A 1 2.29 -24.32 26.96
C ASP A 1 1.58 -23.02 26.58
N GLY A 2 1.09 -22.95 25.33
CA GLY A 2 0.33 -21.80 24.83
C GLY A 2 -1.01 -21.70 25.56
N GLU A 3 -1.48 -20.48 25.79
CA GLU A 3 -2.77 -20.14 26.43
C GLU A 3 -3.97 -20.58 25.55
N SER A 4 -4.08 -21.87 25.23
CA SER A 4 -5.07 -22.44 24.30
C SER A 4 -6.54 -22.28 24.74
N GLY A 5 -6.78 -21.72 25.92
CA GLY A 5 -8.15 -21.48 26.44
C GLY A 5 -8.57 -20.02 26.45
N LYS A 6 -7.71 -19.08 26.08
CA LYS A 6 -7.97 -17.64 26.18
C LYS A 6 -8.75 -17.06 25.00
N TYR A 7 -8.63 -17.67 23.83
CA TYR A 7 -9.23 -17.19 22.59
C TYR A 7 -10.29 -18.14 22.05
N GLN A 8 -11.40 -17.60 21.58
CA GLN A 8 -12.41 -18.35 20.83
C GLN A 8 -11.90 -18.66 19.43
N LYS A 9 -12.35 -19.78 18.85
CA LYS A 9 -12.04 -20.10 17.45
C LYS A 9 -12.69 -19.11 16.51
N ILE A 10 -11.87 -18.44 15.69
CA ILE A 10 -12.34 -17.49 14.68
C ILE A 10 -11.44 -17.56 13.45
N ASN A 11 -12.06 -17.48 12.28
CA ASN A 11 -11.37 -17.27 11.01
C ASN A 11 -11.64 -15.84 10.53
N LEU A 12 -10.58 -15.12 10.19
CA LEU A 12 -10.62 -13.75 9.73
C LEU A 12 -10.06 -13.67 8.30
N SER A 13 -10.54 -12.71 7.53
CA SER A 13 -10.02 -12.39 6.22
C SER A 13 -9.13 -11.14 6.27
N MET A 14 -8.05 -11.12 5.48
CA MET A 14 -7.16 -9.97 5.35
C MET A 14 -6.94 -9.62 3.88
N ALA A 15 -7.46 -8.48 3.45
CA ALA A 15 -7.26 -7.95 2.12
C ALA A 15 -5.90 -7.26 2.00
N VAL A 16 -5.14 -7.55 0.94
CA VAL A 16 -3.81 -7.00 0.71
C VAL A 16 -3.67 -6.50 -0.72
N ASN A 17 -3.08 -5.32 -0.87
CA ASN A 17 -2.90 -4.66 -2.15
C ASN A 17 -1.81 -5.31 -3.03
N GLY A 18 -0.69 -5.73 -2.45
CA GLY A 18 0.43 -6.30 -3.19
C GLY A 18 0.25 -7.73 -3.68
N THR A 19 1.08 -8.12 -4.63
CA THR A 19 1.15 -9.52 -5.08
C THR A 19 1.73 -10.43 -4.00
N ASP A 20 1.66 -11.74 -4.20
CA ASP A 20 2.11 -12.74 -3.22
C ASP A 20 3.57 -12.61 -2.77
N THR A 21 4.43 -12.07 -3.62
CA THR A 21 5.87 -11.91 -3.39
C THR A 21 6.26 -10.54 -2.85
N GLN A 22 5.31 -9.60 -2.76
CA GLN A 22 5.58 -8.24 -2.29
C GLN A 22 5.57 -8.14 -0.78
N ILE A 23 6.26 -7.11 -0.27
CA ILE A 23 6.51 -6.92 1.16
C ILE A 23 5.22 -6.86 1.99
N ASP A 24 4.18 -6.23 1.48
CA ASP A 24 2.88 -6.13 2.13
C ASP A 24 2.20 -7.49 2.32
N SER A 25 2.23 -8.38 1.32
CA SER A 25 1.72 -9.75 1.43
C SER A 25 2.60 -10.62 2.33
N LEU A 26 3.92 -10.45 2.27
CA LEU A 26 4.85 -11.18 3.14
C LEU A 26 4.68 -10.79 4.61
N VAL A 27 4.53 -9.49 4.90
CA VAL A 27 4.27 -8.99 6.26
C VAL A 27 2.90 -9.44 6.74
N ALA A 28 1.87 -9.39 5.88
CA ALA A 28 0.52 -9.84 6.22
C ALA A 28 0.50 -11.33 6.60
N ARG A 29 1.17 -12.19 5.84
CA ARG A 29 1.29 -13.62 6.16
C ARG A 29 2.06 -13.86 7.45
N HIS A 30 3.19 -13.18 7.64
CA HIS A 30 3.95 -13.30 8.89
C HIS A 30 3.13 -12.84 10.09
N PHE A 31 2.34 -11.77 9.95
CA PHE A 31 1.41 -11.34 10.98
C PHE A 31 0.35 -12.43 11.26
N ALA A 32 -0.24 -13.02 10.23
CA ALA A 32 -1.22 -14.10 10.35
C ALA A 32 -0.63 -15.32 11.07
N ASP A 33 0.59 -15.72 10.73
CA ASP A 33 1.32 -16.84 11.36
C ASP A 33 1.56 -16.57 12.85
N LEU A 34 2.02 -15.36 13.20
CA LEU A 34 2.25 -14.96 14.60
C LEU A 34 0.95 -14.92 15.41
N VAL A 35 -0.16 -14.47 14.82
CA VAL A 35 -1.47 -14.47 15.48
C VAL A 35 -1.94 -15.90 15.71
N SER A 36 -1.81 -16.77 14.73
CA SER A 36 -2.15 -18.18 14.86
C SER A 36 -1.32 -18.85 15.96
N GLU A 37 0.01 -18.68 15.93
CA GLU A 37 0.93 -19.23 16.94
C GLU A 37 0.56 -18.75 18.35
N ARG A 38 0.42 -17.44 18.55
CA ARG A 38 0.13 -16.83 19.87
C ARG A 38 -1.26 -17.14 20.39
N SER A 39 -2.20 -17.44 19.53
CA SER A 39 -3.56 -17.86 19.92
C SER A 39 -3.71 -19.37 20.10
N GLY A 40 -2.62 -20.15 19.93
CA GLY A 40 -2.68 -21.62 19.95
C GLY A 40 -3.54 -22.20 18.82
N GLY A 41 -3.55 -21.55 17.66
CA GLY A 41 -4.33 -21.94 16.49
C GLY A 41 -5.83 -21.57 16.55
N ASN A 42 -6.24 -20.79 17.57
CA ASN A 42 -7.64 -20.41 17.70
C ASN A 42 -8.03 -19.24 16.78
N ILE A 43 -7.08 -18.38 16.43
CA ILE A 43 -7.31 -17.29 15.47
C ILE A 43 -6.53 -17.60 14.20
N VAL A 44 -7.23 -17.74 13.10
CA VAL A 44 -6.68 -17.98 11.76
C VAL A 44 -7.00 -16.78 10.89
N ILE A 45 -6.02 -16.28 10.13
CA ILE A 45 -6.21 -15.16 9.20
C ILE A 45 -5.87 -15.64 7.79
N ASP A 46 -6.87 -15.66 6.92
CA ASP A 46 -6.69 -15.95 5.50
C ASP A 46 -6.29 -14.68 4.75
N VAL A 47 -5.11 -14.68 4.14
CA VAL A 47 -4.54 -13.52 3.44
C VAL A 47 -4.85 -13.58 1.95
N PHE A 48 -5.52 -12.56 1.46
CA PHE A 48 -5.93 -12.39 0.06
C PHE A 48 -5.13 -11.28 -0.60
N SER A 49 -4.10 -11.65 -1.36
CA SER A 49 -3.19 -10.75 -2.06
C SER A 49 -3.80 -10.17 -3.34
N ASN A 50 -3.12 -9.15 -3.91
CA ASN A 50 -3.41 -8.59 -5.24
C ASN A 50 -4.84 -8.06 -5.40
N ASP A 51 -5.40 -7.49 -4.33
CA ASP A 51 -6.78 -6.97 -4.30
C ASP A 51 -7.84 -7.98 -4.77
N THR A 52 -7.61 -9.30 -4.61
CA THR A 52 -8.49 -10.35 -5.14
C THR A 52 -9.90 -10.27 -4.60
N LEU A 53 -10.10 -9.87 -3.34
CA LEU A 53 -11.44 -9.66 -2.75
C LEU A 53 -12.20 -8.49 -3.39
N ALA A 54 -11.51 -7.61 -4.11
CA ALA A 54 -12.08 -6.46 -4.80
C ALA A 54 -11.90 -6.51 -6.34
N GLY A 55 -11.68 -7.71 -6.89
CA GLY A 55 -11.51 -7.92 -8.32
C GLY A 55 -10.28 -7.24 -8.91
N GLY A 56 -9.19 -7.12 -8.13
CA GLY A 56 -7.93 -6.50 -8.55
C GLY A 56 -7.94 -4.97 -8.50
N ASN A 57 -8.95 -4.33 -7.93
CA ASN A 57 -9.05 -2.88 -7.85
C ASN A 57 -8.72 -2.37 -6.44
N SER A 58 -7.60 -1.65 -6.31
CA SER A 58 -7.08 -1.19 -5.03
C SER A 58 -8.00 -0.19 -4.31
N THR A 59 -8.65 0.71 -5.04
CA THR A 59 -9.61 1.67 -4.45
C THR A 59 -10.83 0.94 -3.89
N LYS A 60 -11.39 -0.01 -4.65
CA LYS A 60 -12.48 -0.85 -4.16
C LYS A 60 -12.04 -1.73 -2.98
N GLY A 61 -10.77 -2.14 -2.94
CA GLY A 61 -10.21 -2.92 -1.83
C GLY A 61 -10.29 -2.17 -0.51
N VAL A 62 -9.89 -0.91 -0.46
CA VAL A 62 -9.98 -0.11 0.77
C VAL A 62 -11.44 0.22 1.13
N GLU A 63 -12.32 0.46 0.15
CA GLU A 63 -13.75 0.62 0.38
C GLU A 63 -14.37 -0.65 0.98
N TYR A 64 -13.96 -1.82 0.48
CA TYR A 64 -14.42 -3.13 0.95
C TYR A 64 -14.08 -3.38 2.42
N ILE A 65 -12.85 -2.99 2.85
CA ILE A 65 -12.47 -3.03 4.27
C ILE A 65 -13.34 -2.07 5.08
N ALA A 66 -13.55 -0.85 4.62
CA ALA A 66 -14.31 0.17 5.36
C ALA A 66 -15.78 -0.22 5.61
N VAL A 67 -16.36 -1.08 4.76
CA VAL A 67 -17.73 -1.61 4.95
C VAL A 67 -17.76 -2.97 5.65
N GLY A 68 -16.63 -3.46 6.14
CA GLY A 68 -16.53 -4.74 6.85
C GLY A 68 -16.56 -5.97 5.95
N GLY A 69 -16.27 -5.83 4.66
CA GLY A 69 -16.18 -6.94 3.71
C GLY A 69 -14.94 -7.80 3.89
N SER A 70 -13.89 -7.25 4.50
CA SER A 70 -12.73 -7.97 5.03
C SER A 70 -12.48 -7.51 6.46
N ASP A 71 -12.07 -8.45 7.33
CA ASP A 71 -11.85 -8.17 8.75
C ASP A 71 -10.59 -7.33 8.99
N LEU A 72 -9.56 -7.54 8.16
CA LEU A 72 -8.30 -6.80 8.20
C LEU A 72 -7.89 -6.34 6.78
N GLY A 73 -6.93 -5.41 6.75
CA GLY A 73 -6.32 -4.97 5.50
C GLY A 73 -4.89 -4.50 5.66
N ALA A 74 -4.06 -4.71 4.64
CA ALA A 74 -2.72 -4.15 4.52
C ALA A 74 -2.60 -3.37 3.20
N TYR A 75 -2.69 -2.05 3.30
CA TYR A 75 -2.74 -1.15 2.15
C TYR A 75 -1.75 0.01 2.26
N ALA A 76 -1.19 0.42 1.13
CA ALA A 76 -0.39 1.63 1.07
C ALA A 76 -1.22 2.87 1.47
N THR A 77 -0.64 3.76 2.26
CA THR A 77 -1.31 4.97 2.76
C THR A 77 -1.84 5.87 1.64
N CYS A 78 -1.17 5.91 0.49
CA CYS A 78 -1.63 6.63 -0.69
C CYS A 78 -2.96 6.07 -1.26
N VAL A 79 -3.24 4.78 -1.07
CA VAL A 79 -4.49 4.14 -1.48
C VAL A 79 -5.56 4.35 -0.41
N LEU A 80 -5.21 4.23 0.88
CA LEU A 80 -6.10 4.56 2.01
C LEU A 80 -6.60 6.01 1.95
N ALA A 81 -5.85 6.92 1.33
CA ALA A 81 -6.26 8.31 1.12
C ALA A 81 -7.55 8.46 0.27
N ASN A 82 -8.00 7.41 -0.41
CA ASN A 82 -9.32 7.41 -1.07
C ASN A 82 -10.48 7.36 -0.06
N LEU A 83 -10.26 6.84 1.16
CA LEU A 83 -11.22 6.88 2.26
C LEU A 83 -11.18 8.20 3.03
N GLU A 84 -9.99 8.71 3.25
CA GLU A 84 -9.73 9.95 3.99
C GLU A 84 -8.50 10.63 3.38
N PRO A 85 -8.68 11.74 2.64
CA PRO A 85 -7.58 12.43 1.95
C PRO A 85 -6.41 12.83 2.85
N LYS A 86 -6.67 13.07 4.13
CA LYS A 86 -5.63 13.42 5.12
C LYS A 86 -4.62 12.31 5.36
N LEU A 87 -4.96 11.05 5.05
CA LEU A 87 -4.02 9.93 5.13
C LEU A 87 -2.89 10.01 4.10
N SER A 88 -2.99 10.92 3.11
CA SER A 88 -1.92 11.16 2.14
C SER A 88 -0.71 11.92 2.70
N VAL A 89 -0.76 12.43 3.94
CA VAL A 89 0.29 13.27 4.51
C VAL A 89 1.68 12.64 4.47
N ALA A 90 1.82 11.34 4.74
CA ALA A 90 3.11 10.65 4.67
C ALA A 90 3.59 10.37 3.22
N THR A 91 2.77 10.66 2.23
CA THR A 91 3.10 10.49 0.81
C THR A 91 3.39 11.81 0.10
N LEU A 92 3.43 12.90 0.85
CA LEU A 92 3.85 14.20 0.31
C LEU A 92 5.33 14.12 -0.14
N PRO A 93 5.67 14.73 -1.28
CA PRO A 93 7.03 14.68 -1.80
C PRO A 93 8.06 15.22 -0.81
N TRP A 94 9.18 14.52 -0.70
CA TRP A 94 10.35 14.94 0.08
C TRP A 94 10.09 15.17 1.59
N SER A 95 9.03 14.62 2.16
CA SER A 95 8.70 14.75 3.58
C SER A 95 9.72 14.07 4.49
N PHE A 96 10.41 13.04 4.02
CA PHE A 96 11.39 12.29 4.78
C PHE A 96 12.72 12.19 4.03
N THR A 97 13.82 12.29 4.77
CA THR A 97 15.20 12.19 4.25
C THR A 97 15.88 10.88 4.60
N SER A 98 15.33 10.11 5.55
CA SER A 98 15.85 8.81 5.97
C SER A 98 14.75 7.88 6.48
N TYR A 99 15.03 6.57 6.46
CA TYR A 99 14.15 5.56 7.05
C TYR A 99 14.03 5.72 8.57
N GLN A 100 15.08 6.15 9.24
CA GLN A 100 15.06 6.41 10.67
C GLN A 100 14.06 7.50 11.00
N GLN A 101 14.15 8.66 10.33
CA GLN A 101 13.21 9.77 10.52
C GLN A 101 11.77 9.34 10.25
N ALA A 102 11.53 8.59 9.15
CA ALA A 102 10.18 8.12 8.82
C ALA A 102 9.61 7.21 9.92
N ARG A 103 10.43 6.30 10.46
CA ARG A 103 10.02 5.40 11.56
C ARG A 103 9.73 6.18 12.83
N GLU A 104 10.61 7.09 13.24
CA GLU A 104 10.44 7.91 14.45
C GLU A 104 9.10 8.67 14.41
N VAL A 105 8.73 9.21 13.24
CA VAL A 105 7.44 9.89 13.08
C VAL A 105 6.27 8.91 13.13
N ILE A 106 6.34 7.79 12.40
CA ILE A 106 5.25 6.81 12.32
C ILE A 106 5.04 6.06 13.64
N ASP A 107 6.12 5.77 14.37
CA ASP A 107 6.04 5.06 15.64
C ASP A 107 5.56 5.97 16.80
N THR A 108 5.36 7.25 16.54
CA THR A 108 4.91 8.26 17.50
C THR A 108 3.68 9.03 16.97
N THR A 109 3.81 10.32 16.78
CA THR A 109 2.71 11.24 16.40
C THR A 109 2.05 10.88 15.07
N GLY A 110 2.78 10.32 14.12
CA GLY A 110 2.23 9.89 12.83
C GLY A 110 1.31 8.69 12.98
N GLY A 111 1.69 7.71 13.80
CA GLY A 111 0.84 6.55 14.11
C GLY A 111 -0.43 6.94 14.85
N GLU A 112 -0.33 7.85 15.83
CA GLU A 112 -1.49 8.42 16.54
C GLU A 112 -2.44 9.14 15.57
N TYR A 113 -1.89 9.93 14.65
CA TYR A 113 -2.66 10.61 13.62
C TYR A 113 -3.39 9.63 12.68
N TYR A 114 -2.71 8.56 12.23
CA TYR A 114 -3.36 7.52 11.43
C TYR A 114 -4.44 6.78 12.19
N ALA A 115 -4.21 6.47 13.46
CA ALA A 115 -5.18 5.81 14.32
C ALA A 115 -6.46 6.64 14.46
N GLU A 116 -6.33 7.97 14.70
CA GLU A 116 -7.48 8.88 14.79
C GLU A 116 -8.25 8.96 13.46
N MET A 117 -7.55 9.17 12.33
CA MET A 117 -8.20 9.32 11.03
C MET A 117 -8.92 8.04 10.59
N LEU A 118 -8.34 6.87 10.83
CA LEU A 118 -8.95 5.59 10.50
C LEU A 118 -10.10 5.22 11.44
N ALA A 119 -10.01 5.56 12.73
CA ALA A 119 -11.08 5.35 13.69
C ALA A 119 -12.38 6.08 13.27
N ASN A 120 -12.27 7.27 12.68
CA ASN A 120 -13.41 8.01 12.13
C ASN A 120 -14.08 7.30 10.93
N LYS A 121 -13.43 6.28 10.37
CA LYS A 121 -13.96 5.41 9.30
C LYS A 121 -14.34 4.00 9.81
N GLY A 122 -14.35 3.79 11.13
CA GLY A 122 -14.65 2.50 11.73
C GLY A 122 -13.51 1.47 11.62
N ILE A 123 -12.29 1.92 11.32
CA ILE A 123 -11.11 1.07 11.13
C ILE A 123 -10.14 1.26 12.31
N THR A 124 -9.72 0.16 12.93
CA THR A 124 -8.70 0.17 13.96
C THR A 124 -7.32 0.08 13.32
N TYR A 125 -6.47 1.06 13.58
CA TYR A 125 -5.08 1.05 13.14
C TYR A 125 -4.23 0.14 14.05
N LEU A 126 -3.55 -0.83 13.44
CA LEU A 126 -2.71 -1.79 14.17
C LEU A 126 -1.22 -1.46 14.09
N GLY A 127 -0.80 -0.73 13.07
CA GLY A 127 0.60 -0.36 12.86
C GLY A 127 0.94 -0.14 11.39
N SER A 128 2.18 0.28 11.14
CA SER A 128 2.70 0.52 9.79
C SER A 128 4.06 -0.13 9.58
N PHE A 129 4.36 -0.40 8.33
CA PHE A 129 5.70 -0.74 7.85
C PHE A 129 6.00 0.11 6.60
N HIS A 130 7.29 0.33 6.31
CA HIS A 130 7.67 1.14 5.16
C HIS A 130 7.74 0.31 3.88
N ASN A 131 7.32 0.90 2.77
CA ASN A 131 7.42 0.32 1.43
C ASN A 131 8.66 0.83 0.65
N GLY A 132 9.53 1.55 1.34
CA GLY A 132 10.75 2.15 0.81
C GLY A 132 10.54 3.53 0.19
N PHE A 133 11.67 4.21 -0.10
CA PHE A 133 11.65 5.44 -0.89
C PHE A 133 11.33 5.12 -2.34
N ARG A 134 10.48 5.95 -2.91
CA ARG A 134 9.98 5.74 -4.27
C ARG A 134 11.03 6.13 -5.30
N GLN A 135 11.14 5.32 -6.34
CA GLN A 135 12.04 5.49 -7.48
C GLN A 135 11.24 5.41 -8.77
N LEU A 136 11.61 6.20 -9.75
CA LEU A 136 11.03 6.16 -11.09
C LEU A 136 11.73 5.10 -11.94
N THR A 137 10.96 4.32 -12.67
CA THR A 137 11.45 3.43 -13.74
C THR A 137 10.68 3.68 -15.03
N ASN A 138 11.39 3.69 -16.19
CA ASN A 138 10.77 3.84 -17.50
C ASN A 138 11.58 3.13 -18.58
N SER A 139 10.97 2.90 -19.74
CA SER A 139 11.56 2.21 -20.90
C SER A 139 12.04 3.15 -22.01
N LYS A 140 11.97 4.47 -21.83
CA LYS A 140 12.26 5.43 -22.91
C LYS A 140 13.67 6.00 -22.86
N HIS A 141 14.03 6.63 -21.74
CA HIS A 141 15.34 7.29 -21.56
C HIS A 141 15.65 7.53 -20.09
N ALA A 142 16.90 7.88 -19.81
CA ALA A 142 17.29 8.28 -18.46
C ALA A 142 16.56 9.58 -18.06
N VAL A 143 16.12 9.64 -16.80
CA VAL A 143 15.52 10.82 -16.20
C VAL A 143 16.49 11.34 -15.14
N THR A 144 17.09 12.48 -15.41
CA THR A 144 18.08 13.13 -14.55
C THR A 144 17.64 14.51 -14.08
N THR A 145 16.72 15.11 -14.80
CA THR A 145 16.09 16.41 -14.48
C THR A 145 14.57 16.31 -14.57
N PRO A 146 13.81 17.23 -13.97
CA PRO A 146 12.36 17.28 -14.13
C PRO A 146 11.91 17.40 -15.59
N GLU A 147 12.69 18.09 -16.44
CA GLU A 147 12.39 18.29 -17.86
C GLU A 147 12.37 16.97 -18.63
N ASP A 148 13.16 15.98 -18.21
CA ASP A 148 13.19 14.64 -18.81
C ASP A 148 11.88 13.86 -18.60
N LEU A 149 11.02 14.30 -17.66
CA LEU A 149 9.71 13.70 -17.43
C LEU A 149 8.65 14.15 -18.43
N LYS A 150 8.92 15.21 -19.19
CA LYS A 150 7.92 15.82 -20.07
C LYS A 150 7.35 14.82 -21.07
N GLY A 151 6.03 14.62 -20.97
CA GLY A 151 5.27 13.75 -21.87
C GLY A 151 5.38 12.25 -21.60
N LEU A 152 6.24 11.79 -20.66
CA LEU A 152 6.28 10.39 -20.27
C LEU A 152 4.95 9.97 -19.63
N LYS A 153 4.41 8.86 -20.09
CA LYS A 153 3.21 8.23 -19.52
C LYS A 153 3.61 7.42 -18.29
N ILE A 154 3.47 8.01 -17.13
CA ILE A 154 3.87 7.38 -15.86
C ILE A 154 2.64 6.85 -15.11
N ARG A 155 2.63 5.56 -14.84
CA ARG A 155 1.64 4.99 -13.93
C ARG A 155 1.93 5.44 -12.51
N VAL A 156 0.89 5.84 -11.81
CA VAL A 156 0.90 6.09 -10.36
C VAL A 156 -0.21 5.28 -9.69
N PRO A 157 -0.13 4.98 -8.38
CA PRO A 157 -1.28 4.42 -7.65
C PRO A 157 -2.44 5.41 -7.65
N GLY A 158 -3.64 4.95 -7.28
CA GLY A 158 -4.85 5.79 -7.16
C GLY A 158 -4.69 6.83 -6.04
N SER A 159 -3.92 7.88 -6.30
CA SER A 159 -3.55 8.93 -5.34
C SER A 159 -3.55 10.29 -6.01
N ALA A 160 -4.35 11.23 -5.48
CA ALA A 160 -4.38 12.61 -5.95
C ALA A 160 -3.03 13.31 -5.79
N VAL A 161 -2.26 12.98 -4.74
CA VAL A 161 -0.92 13.54 -4.50
C VAL A 161 0.02 13.13 -5.62
N TYR A 162 0.15 11.84 -5.93
CA TYR A 162 1.05 11.40 -6.99
C TYR A 162 0.62 11.87 -8.37
N MET A 163 -0.68 11.89 -8.66
CA MET A 163 -1.20 12.49 -9.89
C MET A 163 -0.79 13.97 -10.02
N GLY A 164 -0.93 14.74 -8.94
CA GLY A 164 -0.54 16.15 -8.90
C GLY A 164 0.95 16.36 -9.08
N VAL A 165 1.79 15.58 -8.39
CA VAL A 165 3.25 15.67 -8.46
C VAL A 165 3.76 15.40 -9.87
N PHE A 166 3.41 14.27 -10.47
CA PHE A 166 3.90 13.93 -11.82
C PHE A 166 3.35 14.85 -12.90
N LYS A 167 2.13 15.37 -12.73
CA LYS A 167 1.58 16.41 -13.61
C LYS A 167 2.37 17.72 -13.50
N ALA A 168 2.71 18.14 -12.29
CA ALA A 168 3.51 19.35 -12.06
C ALA A 168 4.92 19.23 -12.63
N LEU A 169 5.49 18.02 -12.64
CA LEU A 169 6.79 17.70 -13.25
C LEU A 169 6.73 17.53 -14.79
N GLY A 170 5.56 17.73 -15.40
CA GLY A 170 5.40 17.68 -16.86
C GLY A 170 5.15 16.30 -17.45
N ALA A 171 5.06 15.26 -16.64
CA ALA A 171 4.67 13.92 -17.08
C ALA A 171 3.16 13.84 -17.42
N SER A 172 2.78 12.73 -18.05
CA SER A 172 1.37 12.34 -18.28
C SER A 172 1.00 11.19 -17.33
N PRO A 173 0.65 11.47 -16.06
CA PRO A 173 0.38 10.43 -15.09
C PRO A 173 -0.97 9.76 -15.35
N THR A 174 -1.03 8.44 -15.12
CA THR A 174 -2.26 7.64 -15.17
C THR A 174 -2.40 6.84 -13.88
N ALA A 175 -3.51 7.03 -13.16
CA ALA A 175 -3.83 6.22 -11.99
C ALA A 175 -4.27 4.82 -12.42
N MET A 176 -3.67 3.78 -11.81
CA MET A 176 -3.93 2.40 -12.18
C MET A 176 -3.64 1.47 -11.00
N SER A 177 -4.47 0.46 -10.78
CA SER A 177 -4.22 -0.59 -9.80
C SER A 177 -2.93 -1.36 -10.12
N TRP A 178 -2.25 -1.88 -9.07
CA TRP A 178 -0.98 -2.57 -9.28
C TRP A 178 -1.11 -3.80 -10.18
N SER A 179 -2.20 -4.54 -10.05
CA SER A 179 -2.52 -5.72 -10.86
C SER A 179 -2.51 -5.49 -12.37
N GLU A 180 -2.71 -4.25 -12.83
CA GLU A 180 -2.79 -3.89 -14.25
C GLU A 180 -1.44 -3.42 -14.82
N VAL A 181 -0.46 -3.08 -13.95
CA VAL A 181 0.77 -2.37 -14.35
C VAL A 181 1.63 -3.19 -15.29
N PHE A 182 1.86 -4.47 -15.00
CA PHE A 182 2.70 -5.33 -15.83
C PHE A 182 2.17 -5.42 -17.27
N THR A 183 0.88 -5.65 -17.43
CA THR A 183 0.21 -5.70 -18.74
C THR A 183 0.30 -4.36 -19.47
N ALA A 184 0.10 -3.25 -18.75
CA ALA A 184 0.16 -1.92 -19.32
C ALA A 184 1.56 -1.56 -19.84
N ILE A 185 2.63 -1.98 -19.12
CA ILE A 185 4.02 -1.83 -19.59
C ILE A 185 4.26 -2.68 -20.84
N GLN A 186 3.85 -3.94 -20.83
CA GLN A 186 4.01 -4.83 -21.98
C GLN A 186 3.31 -4.31 -23.24
N GLN A 187 2.13 -3.75 -23.08
CA GLN A 187 1.34 -3.19 -24.19
C GLN A 187 1.79 -1.78 -24.59
N GLY A 188 2.73 -1.15 -23.88
CA GLY A 188 3.19 0.21 -24.15
C GLY A 188 2.14 1.30 -23.90
N THR A 189 1.09 1.01 -23.13
CA THR A 189 0.08 2.00 -22.73
C THR A 189 0.62 2.98 -21.72
N ILE A 190 1.62 2.58 -20.94
CA ILE A 190 2.45 3.41 -20.07
C ILE A 190 3.91 3.24 -20.45
N ASP A 191 4.73 4.28 -20.17
CA ASP A 191 6.16 4.27 -20.43
C ASP A 191 6.97 3.86 -19.20
N GLY A 192 6.38 3.99 -18.01
CA GLY A 192 7.03 3.71 -16.75
C GLY A 192 6.10 3.78 -15.55
N GLN A 193 6.68 3.58 -14.37
CA GLN A 193 6.00 3.64 -13.09
C GLN A 193 6.95 4.14 -12.00
N GLU A 194 6.44 4.47 -10.85
CA GLU A 194 7.21 4.81 -9.66
C GLU A 194 6.81 3.91 -8.49
N ASN A 195 7.79 3.44 -7.72
CA ASN A 195 7.56 2.59 -6.56
C ASN A 195 8.82 2.44 -5.71
N GLY A 196 8.70 1.82 -4.54
CA GLY A 196 9.87 1.37 -3.78
C GLY A 196 10.67 0.29 -4.54
N CYS A 197 11.98 0.26 -4.34
CA CYS A 197 12.85 -0.70 -5.02
C CYS A 197 12.46 -2.17 -4.76
N SER A 198 12.00 -2.49 -3.55
CA SER A 198 11.55 -3.85 -3.19
C SER A 198 10.36 -4.29 -4.04
N VAL A 199 9.38 -3.40 -4.22
CA VAL A 199 8.19 -3.67 -5.04
C VAL A 199 8.57 -3.84 -6.51
N THR A 200 9.41 -2.94 -7.04
CA THR A 200 9.87 -3.01 -8.44
C THR A 200 10.67 -4.27 -8.73
N LYS A 201 11.46 -4.76 -7.75
CA LYS A 201 12.25 -5.99 -7.92
C LYS A 201 11.40 -7.27 -7.91
N SER A 202 10.27 -7.25 -7.21
CA SER A 202 9.36 -8.41 -7.03
C SER A 202 8.23 -8.46 -8.06
N ALA A 203 8.21 -7.55 -9.03
CA ALA A 203 7.19 -7.43 -10.07
C ALA A 203 7.45 -8.31 -11.29
#